data_fe4563af143a5e6aac7cf70e15e72f94
#
_entry.id   fe4563af143a5e6aac7cf70e15e72f94
#
_cell.length_a   1.000
_cell.length_b   1.000
_cell.length_c   1.000
_cell.angle_alpha   90.00
_cell.angle_beta   90.00
_cell.angle_gamma   90.00
#
_symmetry.space_group_name_H-M   'P 1'
#
loop_
_entity.id
_entity.type
_entity.pdbx_description
1 polymer ?
#
loop_
_entity_poly.entity_id
_entity_poly.type
_entity_poly.pdbx_seq_one_letter_code
_entity_poly.pdbx_strand_id
1 'polypeptide(L)'
;MKTFKLKTHHKTILADTLSPVSIYLKIRDKFPNSILLESSDYHGNENSFSYICFNPIASLKIDGDTIYKTYPDKSKEEYTLTPNNTTAEIDKFIKQFETTQEDFKFINNGLFGYTAYDAVKYFESIEISTKDNA
;
A
#
# COMPACT_ATOMS: atom_id res chain seq x y z
N MET A 1 -8.06 20.15 -6.13
CA MET A 1 -7.56 18.79 -5.82
C MET A 1 -8.59 17.78 -6.26
N LYS A 2 -8.18 16.80 -7.05
CA LYS A 2 -9.07 15.71 -7.49
C LYS A 2 -9.46 14.83 -6.31
N THR A 3 -10.73 14.45 -6.26
CA THR A 3 -11.25 13.51 -5.26
C THR A 3 -11.86 12.32 -5.98
N PHE A 4 -11.58 11.13 -5.49
CA PHE A 4 -12.06 9.87 -6.07
C PHE A 4 -12.96 9.15 -5.08
N LYS A 5 -14.15 8.80 -5.50
CA LYS A 5 -15.08 8.00 -4.70
C LYS A 5 -14.86 6.53 -5.01
N LEU A 6 -14.52 5.75 -4.00
CA LEU A 6 -14.32 4.31 -4.12
C LEU A 6 -15.53 3.58 -3.57
N LYS A 7 -16.08 2.69 -4.37
CA LYS A 7 -17.16 1.81 -3.96
C LYS A 7 -16.59 0.42 -3.67
N THR A 8 -16.75 -0.03 -2.44
CA THR A 8 -16.24 -1.32 -2.00
C THR A 8 -17.31 -2.39 -2.19
N HIS A 9 -16.95 -3.46 -2.87
CA HIS A 9 -17.76 -4.68 -2.96
C HIS A 9 -17.01 -5.80 -2.28
N HIS A 10 -17.74 -6.63 -1.53
CA HIS A 10 -17.10 -7.73 -0.81
C HIS A 10 -17.94 -9.01 -0.92
N LYS A 11 -17.26 -10.14 -0.75
CA LYS A 11 -17.86 -11.44 -0.64
C LYS A 11 -17.01 -12.29 0.29
N THR A 12 -17.65 -13.00 1.20
CA THR A 12 -16.98 -13.92 2.12
C THR A 12 -17.18 -15.34 1.64
N ILE A 13 -16.11 -16.09 1.53
CA ILE A 13 -16.15 -17.51 1.13
C ILE A 13 -15.34 -18.34 2.11
N LEU A 14 -15.69 -19.62 2.20
CA LEU A 14 -14.92 -20.58 2.96
C LEU A 14 -13.65 -20.96 2.18
N ALA A 15 -12.51 -20.90 2.84
CA ALA A 15 -11.19 -21.12 2.23
C ALA A 15 -10.34 -22.13 3.02
N ASP A 16 -10.99 -23.18 3.54
CA ASP A 16 -10.33 -24.17 4.40
C ASP A 16 -9.27 -25.02 3.66
N THR A 17 -9.35 -25.09 2.33
CA THR A 17 -8.37 -25.81 1.49
C THR A 17 -7.35 -24.89 0.82
N LEU A 18 -7.39 -23.59 1.11
CA LEU A 18 -6.52 -22.59 0.49
C LEU A 18 -5.57 -21.98 1.52
N SER A 19 -4.36 -21.69 1.11
CA SER A 19 -3.41 -20.91 1.92
C SER A 19 -3.13 -19.56 1.25
N PRO A 20 -2.79 -18.51 2.02
CA PRO A 20 -2.43 -17.23 1.44
C PRO A 20 -1.29 -17.33 0.44
N VAL A 21 -0.25 -18.12 0.74
CA VAL A 21 0.90 -18.30 -0.14
C VAL A 21 0.48 -18.96 -1.46
N SER A 22 -0.37 -20.00 -1.41
CA SER A 22 -0.80 -20.69 -2.63
C SER A 22 -1.62 -19.78 -3.54
N ILE A 23 -2.47 -18.94 -2.96
CA ILE A 23 -3.25 -17.96 -3.71
C ILE A 23 -2.32 -16.91 -4.34
N TYR A 24 -1.38 -16.40 -3.56
CA TYR A 24 -0.43 -15.39 -4.04
C TYR A 24 0.41 -15.91 -5.21
N LEU A 25 0.90 -17.15 -5.12
CA LEU A 25 1.69 -17.75 -6.20
C LEU A 25 0.91 -17.86 -7.52
N LYS A 26 -0.40 -18.05 -7.44
CA LYS A 26 -1.26 -18.06 -8.63
C LYS A 26 -1.50 -16.68 -9.21
N ILE A 27 -1.50 -15.64 -8.37
CA ILE A 27 -1.83 -14.27 -8.77
C ILE A 27 -0.61 -13.54 -9.31
N ARG A 28 0.56 -13.71 -8.70
CA ARG A 28 1.76 -12.90 -8.98
C ARG A 28 2.20 -12.93 -10.45
N ASP A 29 1.99 -14.05 -11.14
CA ASP A 29 2.42 -14.20 -12.54
C ASP A 29 1.49 -13.43 -13.49
N LYS A 30 0.25 -13.23 -13.11
CA LYS A 30 -0.74 -12.46 -13.87
C LYS A 30 -0.76 -10.98 -13.51
N PHE A 31 -0.40 -10.66 -12.27
CA PHE A 31 -0.44 -9.30 -11.73
C PHE A 31 0.91 -8.95 -11.11
N PRO A 32 1.85 -8.36 -11.87
CA PRO A 32 3.21 -8.09 -11.38
C PRO A 32 3.28 -7.18 -10.16
N ASN A 33 2.28 -6.34 -9.94
CA ASN A 33 2.21 -5.43 -8.79
C ASN A 33 1.45 -6.03 -7.62
N SER A 34 1.39 -7.34 -7.52
CA SER A 34 0.75 -8.01 -6.39
C SER A 34 1.68 -8.10 -5.19
N ILE A 35 1.09 -8.05 -4.00
CA ILE A 35 1.83 -8.19 -2.74
C ILE A 35 1.09 -9.13 -1.80
N LEU A 36 1.85 -9.81 -0.95
CA LEU A 36 1.34 -10.62 0.14
C LEU A 36 1.86 -10.04 1.45
N LEU A 37 0.94 -9.67 2.33
CA LEU A 37 1.26 -9.17 3.67
C LEU A 37 0.70 -10.17 4.69
N GLU A 38 1.57 -10.73 5.50
CA GLU A 38 1.20 -11.67 6.55
C GLU A 38 1.46 -11.08 7.93
N SER A 39 0.50 -11.24 8.82
CA SER A 39 0.69 -10.93 10.22
C SER A 39 1.29 -12.13 10.93
N SER A 40 2.41 -11.94 11.60
CA SER A 40 3.04 -12.96 12.43
C SER A 40 2.74 -12.70 13.90
N ASP A 41 1.51 -12.92 14.32
CA ASP A 41 1.17 -12.86 15.74
C ASP A 41 1.29 -14.26 16.36
N TYR A 42 2.27 -14.43 17.25
CA TYR A 42 2.50 -15.69 17.95
C TYR A 42 1.45 -16.03 19.00
N HIS A 43 0.60 -15.07 19.38
CA HIS A 43 -0.24 -15.20 20.57
C HIS A 43 -1.74 -15.25 20.32
N GLY A 44 -2.21 -15.10 19.09
CA GLY A 44 -3.63 -15.07 18.83
C GLY A 44 -4.00 -15.39 17.39
N ASN A 45 -4.51 -16.59 17.18
CA ASN A 45 -5.02 -16.98 15.87
C ASN A 45 -6.27 -16.19 15.46
N GLU A 46 -6.96 -15.55 16.41
CA GLU A 46 -8.21 -14.84 16.16
C GLU A 46 -8.02 -13.49 15.49
N ASN A 47 -6.83 -12.87 15.64
CA ASN A 47 -6.53 -11.55 15.09
C ASN A 47 -5.41 -11.58 14.03
N SER A 48 -5.09 -12.75 13.50
CA SER A 48 -4.11 -12.90 12.44
C SER A 48 -4.79 -12.81 11.08
N PHE A 49 -4.34 -11.85 10.28
CA PHE A 49 -4.85 -11.63 8.94
C PHE A 49 -3.72 -11.66 7.94
N SER A 50 -4.01 -12.22 6.77
CA SER A 50 -3.13 -12.08 5.60
C SER A 50 -3.85 -11.27 4.55
N TYR A 51 -3.12 -10.38 3.90
CA TYR A 51 -3.64 -9.54 2.83
C TYR A 51 -2.95 -9.89 1.53
N ILE A 52 -3.71 -10.12 0.50
CA ILE A 52 -3.22 -10.27 -0.86
C ILE A 52 -3.80 -9.13 -1.66
N CYS A 53 -2.94 -8.24 -2.14
CA CYS A 53 -3.34 -7.07 -2.89
C CYS A 53 -2.78 -7.17 -4.30
N PHE A 54 -3.62 -6.95 -5.29
CA PHE A 54 -3.23 -7.01 -6.69
C PHE A 54 -4.10 -6.06 -7.51
N ASN A 55 -3.64 -5.78 -8.71
CA ASN A 55 -4.34 -4.88 -9.63
C ASN A 55 -4.68 -3.54 -8.99
N PRO A 56 -3.67 -2.76 -8.55
CA PRO A 56 -3.91 -1.51 -7.85
C PRO A 56 -4.64 -0.50 -8.73
N ILE A 57 -5.58 0.23 -8.13
CA ILE A 57 -6.31 1.31 -8.81
C ILE A 57 -5.56 2.64 -8.74
N ALA A 58 -4.66 2.76 -7.79
CA ALA A 58 -3.83 3.94 -7.59
C ALA A 58 -2.52 3.52 -6.95
N SER A 59 -1.49 4.32 -7.12
CA SER A 59 -0.19 4.04 -6.54
C SER A 59 0.54 5.31 -6.13
N LEU A 60 1.37 5.18 -5.11
CA LEU A 60 2.26 6.22 -4.65
C LEU A 60 3.64 5.58 -4.44
N LYS A 61 4.65 6.16 -5.06
CA LYS A 61 6.03 5.72 -4.95
C LYS A 61 6.92 6.92 -4.65
N ILE A 62 7.83 6.75 -3.72
CA ILE A 62 8.86 7.76 -3.43
C ILE A 62 10.22 7.12 -3.69
N ASP A 63 10.98 7.72 -4.58
CA ASP A 63 12.33 7.29 -4.93
C ASP A 63 13.27 8.50 -4.87
N GLY A 64 14.21 8.48 -3.91
CA GLY A 64 15.03 9.64 -3.62
C GLY A 64 14.17 10.82 -3.15
N ASP A 65 14.22 11.92 -3.88
CA ASP A 65 13.43 13.12 -3.59
C ASP A 65 12.19 13.25 -4.46
N THR A 66 11.92 12.27 -5.31
CA THR A 66 10.82 12.35 -6.26
C THR A 66 9.65 11.49 -5.81
N ILE A 67 8.45 12.06 -5.86
CA ILE A 67 7.21 11.35 -5.63
C ILE A 67 6.50 11.09 -6.95
N TYR A 68 6.03 9.86 -7.12
CA TYR A 68 5.27 9.42 -8.28
C TYR A 68 3.88 9.00 -7.81
N LYS A 69 2.86 9.59 -8.40
CA LYS A 69 1.47 9.26 -8.09
C LYS A 69 0.75 8.81 -9.35
N THR A 70 -0.03 7.74 -9.24
CA THR A 70 -0.92 7.28 -10.29
C THR A 70 -2.34 7.21 -9.71
N TYR A 71 -3.31 7.75 -10.44
CA TYR A 71 -4.69 7.88 -9.99
C TYR A 71 -5.62 6.91 -10.73
N PRO A 72 -6.83 6.65 -10.21
CA PRO A 72 -7.78 5.74 -10.86
C PRO A 72 -8.20 6.13 -12.27
N ASP A 73 -8.13 7.41 -12.63
CA ASP A 73 -8.39 7.91 -13.99
C ASP A 73 -7.19 7.75 -14.93
N LYS A 74 -6.14 7.05 -14.45
CA LYS A 74 -4.86 6.83 -15.13
C LYS A 74 -4.00 8.07 -15.31
N SER A 75 -4.38 9.20 -14.71
CA SER A 75 -3.51 10.37 -14.65
C SER A 75 -2.33 10.11 -13.72
N LYS A 76 -1.22 10.77 -14.01
CA LYS A 76 0.03 10.63 -13.25
C LYS A 76 0.54 11.99 -12.83
N GLU A 77 1.13 12.04 -11.65
CA GLU A 77 1.85 13.20 -11.16
C GLU A 77 3.25 12.79 -10.75
N GLU A 78 4.22 13.64 -11.02
CA GLU A 78 5.60 13.45 -10.63
C GLU A 78 6.18 14.80 -10.25
N TYR A 79 6.71 14.91 -9.02
CA TYR A 79 7.35 16.14 -8.58
C TYR A 79 8.35 15.86 -7.47
N THR A 80 9.23 16.83 -7.23
CA THR A 80 10.25 16.75 -6.19
C THR A 80 9.64 17.09 -4.84
N LEU A 81 9.93 16.25 -3.83
CA LEU A 81 9.54 16.51 -2.45
C LEU A 81 10.40 17.59 -1.84
N THR A 82 9.79 18.46 -1.07
CA THR A 82 10.53 19.39 -0.19
C THR A 82 10.93 18.67 1.11
N PRO A 83 12.04 19.06 1.76
CA PRO A 83 12.42 18.48 3.04
C PRO A 83 11.29 18.58 4.07
N ASN A 84 11.10 17.51 4.84
CA ASN A 84 10.07 17.40 5.89
C ASN A 84 8.62 17.44 5.41
N ASN A 85 8.34 17.19 4.13
CA ASN A 85 7.01 17.25 3.58
C ASN A 85 6.44 15.87 3.20
N THR A 86 7.19 14.79 3.41
CA THR A 86 6.82 13.45 2.95
C THR A 86 5.52 12.94 3.58
N THR A 87 5.39 13.06 4.90
CA THR A 87 4.17 12.63 5.60
C THR A 87 2.95 13.41 5.18
N ALA A 88 3.10 14.73 4.99
CA ALA A 88 2.01 15.58 4.50
C ALA A 88 1.56 15.18 3.09
N GLU A 89 2.48 14.82 2.22
CA GLU A 89 2.17 14.38 0.86
C GLU A 89 1.48 13.02 0.82
N ILE A 90 1.89 12.09 1.68
CA ILE A 90 1.22 10.79 1.81
C ILE A 90 -0.21 10.98 2.34
N ASP A 91 -0.39 11.80 3.37
CA ASP A 91 -1.69 12.09 3.94
C ASP A 91 -2.62 12.76 2.94
N LYS A 92 -2.09 13.71 2.18
CA LYS A 92 -2.82 14.37 1.10
C LYS A 92 -3.28 13.39 0.02
N PHE A 93 -2.45 12.44 -0.36
CA PHE A 93 -2.81 11.39 -1.32
C PHE A 93 -3.95 10.52 -0.78
N ILE A 94 -3.86 10.07 0.47
CA ILE A 94 -4.89 9.25 1.10
C ILE A 94 -6.23 9.99 1.15
N LYS A 95 -6.22 11.28 1.49
CA LYS A 95 -7.42 12.11 1.61
C LYS A 95 -8.12 12.38 0.30
N GLN A 96 -7.47 12.13 -0.83
CA GLN A 96 -8.11 12.24 -2.15
C GLN A 96 -9.12 11.11 -2.42
N PHE A 97 -9.10 10.06 -1.62
CA PHE A 97 -9.99 8.90 -1.79
C PHE A 97 -11.07 8.90 -0.73
N GLU A 98 -12.32 8.92 -1.18
CA GLU A 98 -13.49 8.76 -0.31
C GLU A 98 -13.94 7.31 -0.35
N THR A 99 -14.00 6.67 0.82
CA THR A 99 -14.39 5.27 0.96
C THR A 99 -15.57 5.17 1.90
N THR A 100 -16.43 4.17 1.68
CA THR A 100 -17.46 3.81 2.64
C THR A 100 -16.82 2.98 3.75
N GLN A 101 -17.12 3.32 5.00
CA GLN A 101 -16.71 2.50 6.13
C GLN A 101 -17.52 1.21 6.15
N GLU A 102 -16.82 0.09 6.15
CA GLU A 102 -17.40 -1.23 6.33
C GLU A 102 -17.07 -1.74 7.72
N ASP A 103 -18.00 -2.48 8.34
CA ASP A 103 -17.83 -3.00 9.69
C ASP A 103 -17.04 -4.32 9.69
N PHE A 104 -15.76 -4.24 9.32
CA PHE A 104 -14.84 -5.37 9.31
C PHE A 104 -13.83 -5.26 10.44
N LYS A 105 -13.37 -6.40 10.95
CA LYS A 105 -12.26 -6.48 11.91
C LYS A 105 -10.90 -6.16 11.29
N PHE A 106 -10.83 -6.03 9.98
CA PHE A 106 -9.60 -5.80 9.24
C PHE A 106 -9.71 -4.54 8.39
N ILE A 107 -8.58 -4.03 7.96
CA ILE A 107 -8.51 -2.87 7.06
C ILE A 107 -8.99 -3.31 5.68
N ASN A 108 -10.03 -2.67 5.18
CA ASN A 108 -10.59 -2.97 3.87
C ASN A 108 -10.27 -1.93 2.79
N ASN A 109 -9.83 -0.74 3.21
CA ASN A 109 -9.40 0.31 2.30
C ASN A 109 -8.17 0.99 2.88
N GLY A 110 -7.20 1.32 2.03
CA GLY A 110 -6.00 1.99 2.47
C GLY A 110 -4.86 1.80 1.47
N LEU A 111 -3.68 2.18 1.89
CA LEU A 111 -2.46 1.95 1.15
C LEU A 111 -1.81 0.66 1.64
N PHE A 112 -1.48 -0.20 0.71
CA PHE A 112 -0.77 -1.45 0.98
C PHE A 112 0.54 -1.44 0.22
N GLY A 113 1.64 -1.70 0.91
CA GLY A 113 2.95 -1.65 0.29
C GLY A 113 4.06 -1.85 1.30
N TYR A 114 5.21 -1.30 1.01
CA TYR A 114 6.36 -1.41 1.90
C TYR A 114 7.19 -0.12 1.86
N THR A 115 7.99 0.06 2.91
CA THR A 115 9.00 1.11 2.99
C THR A 115 10.38 0.45 3.08
N ALA A 116 11.34 1.00 2.35
CA ALA A 116 12.73 0.57 2.47
C ALA A 116 13.32 1.07 3.80
N TYR A 117 14.38 0.43 4.26
CA TYR A 117 15.03 0.79 5.53
C TYR A 117 15.47 2.26 5.56
N ASP A 118 15.99 2.78 4.46
CA ASP A 118 16.45 4.16 4.37
C ASP A 118 15.31 5.19 4.34
N ALA A 119 14.06 4.75 4.31
CA ALA A 119 12.90 5.65 4.40
C ALA A 119 12.84 6.42 5.72
N VAL A 120 13.57 5.98 6.74
CA VAL A 120 13.67 6.70 8.02
C VAL A 120 14.13 8.16 7.84
N LYS A 121 14.90 8.46 6.81
CA LYS A 121 15.35 9.82 6.49
C LYS A 121 14.21 10.80 6.19
N TYR A 122 13.03 10.30 5.80
CA TYR A 122 11.85 11.13 5.53
C TYR A 122 11.10 11.51 6.81
N PHE A 123 11.31 10.76 7.88
CA PHE A 123 10.59 10.94 9.15
C PHE A 123 11.46 11.44 10.28
N GLU A 124 12.78 11.28 10.15
CA GLU A 124 13.78 11.67 11.15
C GLU A 124 14.89 12.49 10.50
N SER A 125 15.51 13.37 11.28
CA SER A 125 16.66 14.19 10.83
C SER A 125 17.95 13.36 10.89
N ILE A 126 18.00 12.27 10.13
CA ILE A 126 19.15 11.38 10.07
C ILE A 126 19.72 11.39 8.66
N GLU A 127 21.01 11.59 8.53
CA GLU A 127 21.73 11.42 7.28
C GLU A 127 22.12 9.94 7.10
N ILE A 128 21.58 9.32 6.08
CA ILE A 128 21.98 7.97 5.71
C ILE A 128 22.79 8.06 4.43
N SER A 129 24.03 7.56 4.46
CA SER A 129 24.80 7.42 3.24
C SER A 129 24.20 6.31 2.40
N THR A 130 23.54 6.68 1.33
CA THR A 130 23.10 5.71 0.33
C THR A 130 24.30 5.22 -0.45
N LYS A 131 24.65 3.95 -0.27
CA LYS A 131 25.45 3.27 -1.28
C LYS A 131 24.53 3.01 -2.45
N ASP A 132 24.90 3.47 -3.63
CA ASP A 132 24.22 3.13 -4.87
C ASP A 132 24.28 1.61 -5.07
N ASN A 133 23.31 0.93 -4.52
CA ASN A 133 23.00 -0.41 -4.93
C ASN A 133 21.87 -0.30 -5.95
N ALA A 134 22.30 -0.18 -7.17
CA ALA A 134 21.37 -0.35 -8.26
C ALA A 134 20.67 -1.72 -8.18
#